data_96c941d169ade24cd3c39a841386b46e
#
_entry.id   96c941d169ade24cd3c39a841386b46e
#
_cell.length_a   1.000
_cell.length_b   1.000
_cell.length_c   1.000
_cell.angle_alpha   90.00
_cell.angle_beta   90.00
_cell.angle_gamma   90.00
#
_symmetry.space_group_name_H-M   'P 1'
#
loop_
_entity.id
_entity.type
_entity.pdbx_description
1 polymer ?
#
loop_
_entity_poly.entity_id
_entity_poly.type
_entity_poly.pdbx_seq_one_letter_code
_entity_poly.pdbx_strand_id
1 'polypeptide(L)'
;MIRIVIAEDQEMLLGAIGSLLNLEEDMEVVGQASNGEEAITLVHRLQPDICIMDIEMPEMSGLEAAEALRSFGCKVIILTTFAKSGYFGRALQADVRGYLLKDSPSEELARSIRSIIEGQRIYCPELIDEDSNQNEQAIEVLQPLIERPKKINTVRNYLTTILDKIKLPTG
;
A
#
# COMPACT_ATOMS: atom_id res chain seq x y z
N MET A 1 -10.39 15.26 4.95
CA MET A 1 -9.33 14.50 5.67
C MET A 1 -9.44 13.04 5.31
N ILE A 2 -8.43 12.49 4.65
CA ILE A 2 -8.35 11.08 4.29
C ILE A 2 -7.91 10.30 5.52
N ARG A 3 -8.76 9.39 6.00
CA ARG A 3 -8.51 8.58 7.20
C ARG A 3 -7.89 7.23 6.80
N ILE A 4 -6.76 6.91 7.41
CA ILE A 4 -5.90 5.81 6.97
C ILE A 4 -5.62 4.86 8.15
N VAL A 5 -5.76 3.55 7.91
CA VAL A 5 -5.22 2.48 8.74
C VAL A 5 -4.00 1.89 8.04
N ILE A 6 -2.93 1.63 8.79
CA ILE A 6 -1.70 1.01 8.27
C ILE A 6 -1.45 -0.30 9.01
N ALA A 7 -1.13 -1.37 8.28
CA ALA A 7 -0.71 -2.65 8.83
C ALA A 7 0.68 -3.04 8.31
N GLU A 8 1.61 -3.20 9.21
CA GLU A 8 3.01 -3.54 8.97
C GLU A 8 3.57 -4.20 10.24
N ASP A 9 4.23 -5.34 10.11
CA ASP A 9 4.77 -6.06 11.27
C ASP A 9 6.11 -5.50 11.77
N GLN A 10 6.83 -4.77 10.94
CA GLN A 10 8.03 -4.05 11.35
C GLN A 10 7.67 -2.73 12.02
N GLU A 11 7.77 -2.67 13.34
CA GLU A 11 7.35 -1.54 14.15
C GLU A 11 7.97 -0.21 13.72
N MET A 12 9.28 -0.22 13.40
CA MET A 12 9.98 0.98 12.95
C MET A 12 9.43 1.50 11.61
N LEU A 13 9.16 0.61 10.68
CA LEU A 13 8.61 0.96 9.37
C LEU A 13 7.17 1.45 9.48
N LEU A 14 6.36 0.78 10.33
CA LEU A 14 5.00 1.18 10.63
C LEU A 14 4.94 2.63 11.16
N GLY A 15 5.77 2.93 12.14
CA GLY A 15 5.88 4.27 12.71
C GLY A 15 6.35 5.31 11.69
N ALA A 16 7.29 4.93 10.84
CA ALA A 16 7.85 5.80 9.81
C ALA A 16 6.81 6.19 8.74
N ILE A 17 6.10 5.21 8.20
CA ILE A 17 5.04 5.45 7.21
C ILE A 17 3.94 6.31 7.83
N GLY A 18 3.52 5.99 9.06
CA GLY A 18 2.51 6.76 9.77
C GLY A 18 2.90 8.21 9.96
N SER A 19 4.14 8.46 10.38
CA SER A 19 4.65 9.82 10.57
C SER A 19 4.69 10.61 9.27
N LEU A 20 5.13 10.00 8.18
CA LEU A 20 5.18 10.65 6.86
C LEU A 20 3.80 11.04 6.36
N LEU A 21 2.82 10.14 6.46
CA LEU A 21 1.46 10.42 6.03
C LEU A 21 0.79 11.50 6.88
N ASN A 22 1.07 11.52 8.18
CA ASN A 22 0.56 12.57 9.07
C ASN A 22 1.19 13.96 8.83
N LEU A 23 2.25 14.07 8.04
CA LEU A 23 2.79 15.37 7.59
C LEU A 23 1.95 15.98 6.45
N GLU A 24 1.15 15.18 5.77
CA GLU A 24 0.25 15.67 4.73
C GLU A 24 -0.99 16.32 5.37
N GLU A 25 -1.33 17.55 4.95
CA GLU A 25 -2.41 18.33 5.55
C GLU A 25 -3.81 17.71 5.38
N ASP A 26 -3.96 16.86 4.36
CA ASP A 26 -5.22 16.20 3.98
C ASP A 26 -5.32 14.74 4.42
N MET A 27 -4.36 14.24 5.20
CA MET A 27 -4.29 12.84 5.63
C MET A 27 -4.16 12.69 7.14
N GLU A 28 -4.77 11.63 7.67
CA GLU A 28 -4.67 11.27 9.08
C GLU A 28 -4.58 9.75 9.24
N VAL A 29 -3.52 9.29 9.89
CA VAL A 29 -3.40 7.88 10.29
C VAL A 29 -4.18 7.68 11.57
N VAL A 30 -5.32 7.01 11.47
CA VAL A 30 -6.25 6.79 12.59
C VAL A 30 -6.03 5.48 13.32
N GLY A 31 -5.24 4.57 12.76
CA GLY A 31 -4.93 3.29 13.40
C GLY A 31 -3.71 2.62 12.77
N GLN A 32 -3.02 1.84 13.61
CA GLN A 32 -1.85 1.05 13.22
C GLN A 32 -2.01 -0.38 13.71
N ALA A 33 -1.69 -1.34 12.85
CA ALA A 33 -1.79 -2.77 13.10
C ALA A 33 -0.47 -3.47 12.79
N SER A 34 -0.20 -4.60 13.42
CA SER A 34 0.99 -5.42 13.19
C SER A 34 0.72 -6.69 12.36
N ASN A 35 -0.53 -6.95 12.04
CA ASN A 35 -0.95 -8.09 11.21
C ASN A 35 -2.32 -7.83 10.57
N GLY A 36 -2.75 -8.77 9.71
CA GLY A 36 -4.01 -8.64 8.99
C GLY A 36 -5.26 -8.72 9.87
N GLU A 37 -5.26 -9.51 10.95
CA GLU A 37 -6.39 -9.61 11.87
C GLU A 37 -6.64 -8.30 12.61
N GLU A 38 -5.59 -7.69 13.13
CA GLU A 38 -5.67 -6.36 13.76
C GLU A 38 -6.14 -5.30 12.75
N ALA A 39 -5.66 -5.36 11.51
CA ALA A 39 -6.08 -4.45 10.46
C ALA A 39 -7.58 -4.54 10.19
N ILE A 40 -8.13 -5.73 10.07
CA ILE A 40 -9.58 -5.96 9.89
C ILE A 40 -10.35 -5.39 11.08
N THR A 41 -9.91 -5.67 12.30
CA THR A 41 -10.55 -5.16 13.53
C THR A 41 -10.59 -3.62 13.53
N LEU A 42 -9.47 -2.98 13.17
CA LEU A 42 -9.38 -1.52 13.10
C LEU A 42 -10.25 -0.93 12.00
N VAL A 43 -10.30 -1.57 10.83
CA VAL A 43 -11.16 -1.13 9.72
C VAL A 43 -12.63 -1.19 10.11
N HIS A 44 -13.06 -2.25 10.76
CA HIS A 44 -14.43 -2.38 11.26
C HIS A 44 -14.79 -1.30 12.28
N ARG A 45 -13.89 -1.04 13.20
CA ARG A 45 -14.12 -0.08 14.29
C ARG A 45 -14.04 1.37 13.85
N LEU A 46 -13.04 1.69 13.04
CA LEU A 46 -12.69 3.08 12.70
C LEU A 46 -13.29 3.57 11.39
N GLN A 47 -13.72 2.65 10.52
CA GLN A 47 -14.28 2.96 9.19
C GLN A 47 -13.39 3.94 8.41
N PRO A 48 -12.11 3.59 8.15
CA PRO A 48 -11.20 4.45 7.41
C PRO A 48 -11.56 4.50 5.92
N ASP A 49 -11.04 5.49 5.23
CA ASP A 49 -11.16 5.60 3.77
C ASP A 49 -10.21 4.62 3.07
N ILE A 50 -9.02 4.45 3.64
CA ILE A 50 -7.94 3.61 3.10
C ILE A 50 -7.36 2.71 4.20
N CYS A 51 -7.02 1.47 3.80
CA CYS A 51 -6.19 0.57 4.57
C CYS A 51 -4.94 0.22 3.75
N ILE A 52 -3.76 0.57 4.25
CA ILE A 52 -2.47 0.24 3.64
C ILE A 52 -1.91 -0.98 4.36
N MET A 53 -1.53 -2.02 3.64
CA MET A 53 -1.03 -3.26 4.22
C MET A 53 0.19 -3.80 3.49
N ASP A 54 1.16 -4.32 4.25
CA ASP A 54 2.14 -5.24 3.72
C ASP A 54 1.50 -6.60 3.44
N ILE A 55 2.12 -7.42 2.60
CA ILE A 55 1.66 -8.77 2.31
C ILE A 55 2.09 -9.71 3.43
N GLU A 56 3.38 -9.76 3.71
CA GLU A 56 3.95 -10.75 4.63
C GLU A 56 3.91 -10.24 6.08
N MET A 57 2.91 -10.68 6.80
CA MET A 57 2.72 -10.38 8.22
C MET A 57 2.35 -11.66 8.98
N PRO A 58 2.69 -11.76 10.28
CA PRO A 58 2.29 -12.89 11.10
C PRO A 58 0.75 -12.96 11.27
N GLU A 59 0.24 -14.09 11.71
CA GLU A 59 -1.18 -14.38 11.96
C GLU A 59 -2.02 -14.40 10.68
N MET A 60 -2.13 -13.27 10.00
CA MET A 60 -2.88 -13.10 8.76
C MET A 60 -2.11 -12.17 7.81
N SER A 61 -1.93 -12.60 6.57
CA SER A 61 -1.28 -11.79 5.52
C SER A 61 -2.15 -10.61 5.07
N GLY A 62 -1.51 -9.62 4.44
CA GLY A 62 -2.24 -8.48 3.87
C GLY A 62 -3.19 -8.88 2.75
N LEU A 63 -2.87 -9.93 1.97
CA LEU A 63 -3.77 -10.44 0.93
C LEU A 63 -5.02 -11.12 1.51
N GLU A 64 -4.86 -11.92 2.55
CA GLU A 64 -5.99 -12.52 3.27
C GLU A 64 -6.90 -11.46 3.89
N ALA A 65 -6.29 -10.43 4.50
CA ALA A 65 -7.04 -9.31 5.04
C ALA A 65 -7.78 -8.52 3.94
N ALA A 66 -7.13 -8.28 2.80
CA ALA A 66 -7.76 -7.61 1.65
C ALA A 66 -8.95 -8.39 1.11
N GLU A 67 -8.84 -9.71 1.00
CA GLU A 67 -9.95 -10.61 0.62
C GLU A 67 -11.13 -10.47 1.58
N ALA A 68 -10.86 -10.44 2.88
CA ALA A 68 -11.89 -10.26 3.90
C ALA A 68 -12.54 -8.87 3.89
N LEU A 69 -11.80 -7.84 3.49
CA LEU A 69 -12.27 -6.45 3.43
C LEU A 69 -12.93 -6.07 2.11
N ARG A 70 -12.98 -6.96 1.14
CA ARG A 70 -13.49 -6.68 -0.22
C ARG A 70 -14.89 -6.06 -0.24
N SER A 71 -15.76 -6.49 0.64
CA SER A 71 -17.15 -6.00 0.74
C SER A 71 -17.30 -4.76 1.63
N PHE A 72 -16.21 -4.31 2.25
CA PHE A 72 -16.19 -3.07 3.02
C PHE A 72 -15.94 -1.85 2.13
N GLY A 73 -16.44 -0.70 2.52
CA GLY A 73 -16.23 0.55 1.79
C GLY A 73 -14.80 1.10 1.83
N CYS A 74 -13.90 0.47 2.58
CA CYS A 74 -12.50 0.83 2.68
C CYS A 74 -11.72 0.40 1.43
N LYS A 75 -10.94 1.31 0.85
CA LYS A 75 -10.04 1.00 -0.26
C LYS A 75 -8.73 0.43 0.27
N VAL A 76 -8.31 -0.71 -0.27
CA VAL A 76 -7.08 -1.40 0.16
C VAL A 76 -5.93 -1.07 -0.78
N ILE A 77 -4.79 -0.73 -0.19
CA ILE A 77 -3.50 -0.56 -0.87
C ILE A 77 -2.53 -1.59 -0.30
N ILE A 78 -1.94 -2.41 -1.17
CA ILE A 78 -0.81 -3.26 -0.82
C ILE A 78 0.49 -2.48 -1.04
N LEU A 79 1.31 -2.43 -0.01
CA LEU A 79 2.63 -1.80 -0.03
C LEU A 79 3.66 -2.86 0.33
N THR A 80 4.49 -3.29 -0.63
CA THR A 80 5.41 -4.40 -0.46
C THR A 80 6.77 -4.13 -1.10
N THR A 81 7.82 -4.84 -0.66
CA THR A 81 9.16 -4.74 -1.24
C THR A 81 9.31 -5.58 -2.50
N PHE A 82 8.66 -6.74 -2.54
CA PHE A 82 8.62 -7.62 -3.70
C PHE A 82 7.36 -8.49 -3.65
N ALA A 83 6.97 -9.00 -4.81
CA ALA A 83 5.84 -9.89 -4.93
C ALA A 83 6.30 -11.30 -5.33
N LYS A 84 5.65 -12.30 -4.75
CA LYS A 84 5.74 -13.68 -5.21
C LYS A 84 4.74 -13.94 -6.32
N SER A 85 5.00 -14.99 -7.12
CA SER A 85 4.08 -15.47 -8.13
C SER A 85 2.66 -15.67 -7.55
N GLY A 86 1.65 -15.22 -8.28
CA GLY A 86 0.25 -15.29 -7.88
C GLY A 86 -0.25 -14.19 -6.94
N TYR A 87 0.61 -13.40 -6.34
CA TYR A 87 0.19 -12.32 -5.41
C TYR A 87 -0.61 -11.24 -6.11
N PHE A 88 -0.18 -10.81 -7.28
CA PHE A 88 -0.90 -9.78 -8.04
C PHE A 88 -2.31 -10.24 -8.44
N GLY A 89 -2.45 -11.48 -8.88
CA GLY A 89 -3.77 -12.06 -9.21
C GLY A 89 -4.72 -12.09 -8.01
N ARG A 90 -4.22 -12.46 -6.83
CA ARG A 90 -5.00 -12.42 -5.59
C ARG A 90 -5.39 -11.00 -5.19
N ALA A 91 -4.48 -10.04 -5.34
CA ALA A 91 -4.76 -8.64 -5.07
C ALA A 91 -5.88 -8.10 -5.97
N LEU A 92 -5.85 -8.43 -7.27
CA LEU A 92 -6.91 -8.07 -8.21
C LEU A 92 -8.26 -8.68 -7.82
N GLN A 93 -8.29 -9.96 -7.46
CA GLN A 93 -9.51 -10.65 -7.02
C GLN A 93 -10.08 -10.07 -5.72
N ALA A 94 -9.22 -9.58 -4.84
CA ALA A 94 -9.59 -8.90 -3.60
C ALA A 94 -10.01 -7.44 -3.81
N ASP A 95 -10.04 -6.94 -5.04
CA ASP A 95 -10.34 -5.55 -5.39
C ASP A 95 -9.38 -4.53 -4.77
N VAL A 96 -8.11 -4.90 -4.61
CA VAL A 96 -7.06 -4.00 -4.15
C VAL A 96 -6.92 -2.84 -5.14
N ARG A 97 -6.93 -1.62 -4.64
CA ARG A 97 -6.91 -0.40 -5.45
C ARG A 97 -5.52 0.14 -5.73
N GLY A 98 -4.56 -0.23 -4.91
CA GLY A 98 -3.15 0.10 -5.07
C GLY A 98 -2.27 -1.11 -4.80
N TYR A 99 -1.25 -1.29 -5.64
CA TYR A 99 -0.25 -2.33 -5.47
C TYR A 99 1.12 -1.71 -5.75
N LEU A 100 1.77 -1.27 -4.66
CA LEU A 100 2.87 -0.33 -4.69
C LEU A 100 4.14 -0.90 -4.04
N LEU A 101 5.30 -0.37 -4.47
CA LEU A 101 6.59 -0.70 -3.87
C LEU A 101 6.86 0.13 -2.62
N LYS A 102 7.37 -0.51 -1.57
CA LYS A 102 7.88 0.16 -0.36
C LYS A 102 9.08 1.08 -0.66
N ASP A 103 9.80 0.84 -1.75
CA ASP A 103 10.98 1.61 -2.17
C ASP A 103 10.61 2.92 -2.87
N SER A 104 9.33 3.15 -3.16
CA SER A 104 8.88 4.38 -3.79
C SER A 104 9.05 5.58 -2.87
N PRO A 105 9.33 6.77 -3.42
CA PRO A 105 9.38 8.00 -2.63
C PRO A 105 8.07 8.28 -1.87
N SER A 106 8.15 8.89 -0.71
CA SER A 106 6.97 9.20 0.13
C SER A 106 5.94 10.08 -0.58
N GLU A 107 6.40 10.98 -1.42
CA GLU A 107 5.55 11.85 -2.23
C GLU A 107 4.72 11.07 -3.25
N GLU A 108 5.25 9.95 -3.76
CA GLU A 108 4.51 9.06 -4.65
C GLU A 108 3.41 8.29 -3.92
N LEU A 109 3.67 7.86 -2.69
CA LEU A 109 2.65 7.21 -1.86
C LEU A 109 1.48 8.16 -1.58
N ALA A 110 1.74 9.38 -1.15
CA ALA A 110 0.70 10.37 -0.89
C ALA A 110 -0.10 10.70 -2.15
N ARG A 111 0.58 10.88 -3.29
CA ARG A 111 -0.08 11.10 -4.58
C ARG A 111 -0.96 9.92 -4.99
N SER A 112 -0.46 8.70 -4.82
CA SER A 112 -1.21 7.46 -5.12
C SER A 112 -2.45 7.35 -4.25
N ILE A 113 -2.36 7.68 -2.97
CA ILE A 113 -3.50 7.69 -2.05
C ILE A 113 -4.58 8.65 -2.55
N ARG A 114 -4.21 9.89 -2.93
CA ARG A 114 -5.16 10.87 -3.46
C ARG A 114 -5.84 10.39 -4.74
N SER A 115 -5.08 9.83 -5.67
CA SER A 115 -5.60 9.28 -6.93
C SER A 115 -6.56 8.10 -6.68
N ILE A 116 -6.25 7.25 -5.72
CA ILE A 116 -7.11 6.11 -5.34
C ILE A 116 -8.41 6.59 -4.69
N ILE A 117 -8.37 7.62 -3.87
CA ILE A 117 -9.57 8.26 -3.30
C ILE A 117 -10.46 8.84 -4.41
N GLU A 118 -9.88 9.38 -5.47
CA GLU A 118 -10.60 9.88 -6.65
C GLU A 118 -11.15 8.76 -7.57
N GLY A 119 -10.89 7.49 -7.24
CA GLY A 119 -11.42 6.33 -7.95
C GLY A 119 -10.46 5.68 -8.93
N GLN A 120 -9.20 6.12 -9.00
CA GLN A 120 -8.18 5.47 -9.83
C GLN A 120 -7.65 4.21 -9.18
N ARG A 121 -7.04 3.35 -10.00
CA ARG A 121 -6.30 2.17 -9.57
C ARG A 121 -4.84 2.35 -9.96
N ILE A 122 -3.92 2.07 -9.04
CA ILE A 122 -2.49 2.28 -9.27
C ILE A 122 -1.75 1.00 -8.94
N TYR A 123 -1.13 0.41 -9.96
CA TYR A 123 -0.36 -0.82 -9.85
C TYR A 123 1.06 -0.58 -10.36
N CYS A 124 2.06 -0.92 -9.52
CA CYS A 124 3.46 -0.84 -9.92
C CYS A 124 3.80 -1.95 -10.92
N PRO A 125 4.27 -1.63 -12.14
CA PRO A 125 4.56 -2.64 -13.16
C PRO A 125 5.58 -3.69 -12.73
N GLU A 126 6.54 -3.33 -11.88
CA GLU A 126 7.59 -4.22 -11.38
C GLU A 126 7.06 -5.33 -10.45
N LEU A 127 5.85 -5.13 -9.90
CA LEU A 127 5.19 -6.10 -9.02
C LEU A 127 4.22 -7.03 -9.76
N ILE A 128 3.98 -6.79 -11.04
CA ILE A 128 3.08 -7.61 -11.86
C ILE A 128 3.83 -8.85 -12.31
N ASP A 129 3.34 -10.02 -11.90
CA ASP A 129 3.93 -11.30 -12.25
C ASP A 129 3.76 -11.63 -13.74
N GLU A 130 4.77 -12.27 -14.32
CA GLU A 130 4.68 -12.80 -15.69
C GLU A 130 3.59 -13.87 -15.83
N ASP A 131 3.28 -14.60 -14.76
CA ASP A 131 2.20 -15.61 -14.73
C ASP A 131 0.79 -14.99 -14.81
N SER A 132 0.63 -13.71 -14.53
CA SER A 132 -0.63 -13.00 -14.74
C SER A 132 -0.94 -12.77 -16.23
N ASN A 133 0.02 -13.01 -17.12
CA ASN A 133 -0.16 -12.97 -18.58
C ASN A 133 -1.18 -14.01 -19.11
N GLN A 134 -1.57 -15.00 -18.31
CA GLN A 134 -2.64 -15.92 -18.69
C GLN A 134 -4.05 -15.27 -18.64
N ASN A 135 -4.15 -14.06 -18.11
CA ASN A 135 -5.39 -13.27 -18.11
C ASN A 135 -5.21 -12.04 -19.01
N GLU A 136 -4.94 -12.25 -20.30
CA GLU A 136 -4.74 -11.20 -21.31
C GLU A 136 -5.86 -10.13 -21.27
N GLN A 137 -7.08 -10.50 -20.96
CA GLN A 137 -8.21 -9.59 -20.84
C GLN A 137 -8.10 -8.65 -19.62
N ALA A 138 -7.51 -9.10 -18.51
CA ALA A 138 -7.30 -8.24 -17.34
C ALA A 138 -6.17 -7.24 -17.56
N ILE A 139 -5.12 -7.64 -18.29
CA ILE A 139 -3.97 -6.79 -18.61
C ILE A 139 -4.35 -5.70 -19.60
N GLU A 140 -5.16 -6.01 -20.61
CA GLU A 140 -5.59 -5.04 -21.61
C GLU A 140 -6.45 -3.92 -21.00
N VAL A 141 -7.25 -4.25 -20.00
CA VAL A 141 -8.04 -3.28 -19.23
C VAL A 141 -7.18 -2.48 -18.24
N LEU A 142 -6.07 -3.06 -17.76
CA LEU A 142 -5.21 -2.46 -16.75
C LEU A 142 -4.05 -1.63 -17.34
N GLN A 143 -3.67 -1.85 -18.62
CA GLN A 143 -2.57 -1.12 -19.25
C GLN A 143 -2.69 0.41 -19.19
N PRO A 144 -3.88 1.02 -19.32
CA PRO A 144 -4.01 2.48 -19.16
C PRO A 144 -3.91 2.94 -17.71
N LEU A 145 -4.05 2.02 -16.74
CA LEU A 145 -4.09 2.31 -15.30
C LEU A 145 -2.74 2.09 -14.62
N ILE A 146 -1.77 1.53 -15.35
CA ILE A 146 -0.41 1.30 -14.84
C ILE A 146 0.39 2.58 -15.06
N GLU A 147 0.65 3.34 -14.00
CA GLU A 147 1.64 4.41 -14.05
C GLU A 147 3.03 3.81 -14.31
N ARG A 148 3.59 4.11 -15.49
CA ARG A 148 5.00 3.79 -15.74
C ARG A 148 5.85 4.74 -14.91
N PRO A 149 6.63 4.26 -13.94
CA PRO A 149 7.55 5.12 -13.23
C PRO A 149 8.51 5.71 -14.25
N LYS A 150 8.62 7.04 -14.32
CA LYS A 150 9.75 7.69 -14.98
C LYS A 150 11.00 7.08 -14.37
N LYS A 151 11.91 6.56 -15.19
CA LYS A 151 13.20 6.04 -14.73
C LYS A 151 13.88 7.12 -13.88
N ILE A 152 13.67 7.02 -12.57
CA ILE A 152 14.45 7.77 -11.62
C ILE A 152 15.69 6.93 -11.36
N ASN A 153 16.78 7.31 -12.01
CA ASN A 153 18.11 6.77 -11.76
C ASN A 153 18.59 7.17 -10.37
N THR A 154 17.93 6.69 -9.35
CA THR A 154 18.53 6.77 -8.01
C THR A 154 17.82 5.74 -7.15
N VAL A 155 18.46 4.62 -6.99
CA VAL A 155 18.18 3.62 -5.96
C VAL A 155 18.42 4.27 -4.59
N ARG A 156 17.54 5.18 -4.19
CA ARG A 156 17.39 5.53 -2.79
C ARG A 156 16.21 4.75 -2.27
N ASN A 157 16.57 3.73 -1.53
CA ASN A 157 15.66 2.89 -0.82
C ASN A 157 14.68 3.76 -0.01
N TYR A 158 13.38 3.52 -0.18
CA TYR A 158 12.31 4.20 0.56
C TYR A 158 12.60 4.21 2.08
N LEU A 159 13.14 3.09 2.59
CA LEU A 159 13.59 2.96 3.98
C LEU A 159 14.69 3.99 4.33
N THR A 160 15.63 4.23 3.43
CA THR A 160 16.69 5.21 3.64
C THR A 160 16.13 6.64 3.66
N THR A 161 15.20 6.94 2.76
CA THR A 161 14.53 8.24 2.71
C THR A 161 13.66 8.47 3.95
N ILE A 162 12.97 7.45 4.42
CA ILE A 162 12.20 7.48 5.65
C ILE A 162 13.11 7.68 6.86
N LEU A 163 14.18 6.90 6.97
CA LEU A 163 15.14 6.99 8.08
C LEU A 163 15.86 8.34 8.11
N ASP A 164 16.21 8.91 6.95
CA ASP A 164 16.85 10.23 6.87
C ASP A 164 15.89 11.36 7.29
N LYS A 165 14.59 11.24 7.01
CA LYS A 165 13.58 12.20 7.45
C LYS A 165 13.23 12.08 8.94
N ILE A 166 13.42 10.90 9.53
CA ILE A 166 13.12 10.59 10.95
C ILE A 166 14.34 10.78 11.84
N LYS A 167 15.54 11.03 11.32
CA LYS A 167 16.67 11.44 12.15
C LYS A 167 16.28 12.71 12.87
N LEU A 168 15.72 12.51 14.08
CA LEU A 168 15.59 13.56 15.06
C LEU A 168 16.99 14.18 15.28
N PRO A 169 17.07 15.51 15.34
CA PRO A 169 18.33 16.12 15.72
C PRO A 169 18.72 15.57 17.08
N THR A 170 19.76 14.74 17.10
CA THR A 170 20.48 14.44 18.33
C THR A 170 21.14 15.72 18.78
N GLY A 171 20.38 16.47 19.53
CA GLY A 171 20.92 17.59 20.24
C GLY A 171 21.47 17.13 21.58
#